data_8f95bd9fbdf0cc780ff00246fec7a9b1
#
_entry.id   8f95bd9fbdf0cc780ff00246fec7a9b1
#
_cell.length_a   1.000
_cell.length_b   1.000
_cell.length_c   1.000
_cell.angle_alpha   90.00
_cell.angle_beta   90.00
_cell.angle_gamma   90.00
#
_symmetry.space_group_name_H-M   'P 1'
#
loop_
_entity.id
_entity.type
_entity.pdbx_description
1 polymer ?
#
loop_
_entity_poly.entity_id
_entity_poly.type
_entity_poly.pdbx_seq_one_letter_code
_entity_poly.pdbx_strand_id
1 'polypeptide(L)'
;MTRVYPGCVKEPRTLRQHEVDCEIAMQTRTTPHGVKGPSVLMLLPVFDITSSFTLDYLHNGLLGVAKTFADAWFHSSNHEKDWYIGNKVDLIDEKLLRIKPPCEITRTPRSISERNLWKASEWKHFLLYYSLICLQNVMPLQYVKHWFLFVFSMHIFLQEKISDVDVLTATRALEMFVLKIEDLYGLEYYKFNVHLLLHIPEFVKQFGALWATSTFPYEHYNGVLRKMFRNSQAVPEQICKLYMRSKRVESLCLEVFSRPDCFENAKILYDKISGTYHTKNYLEYGPYLKIFGKPVQRTLTLMEQTCIETLLHENILNESVCYKRFIFRNVLWHAENYEKFQKRQNSTVLLHNGMFIIISGIFGVRTVPNNYVRYVIIGKILNRVDVEICKTNNPTLSSNRFFHITRMTDSVVAVFPDMLNSKCVKILYDIVYGP
;
A
#
# COMPACT_ATOMS: atom_id res chain seq x y z
N MET A 1 33.73 4.37 -12.49
CA MET A 1 32.91 4.36 -13.72
C MET A 1 31.59 3.62 -13.41
N THR A 2 30.47 4.28 -13.51
CA THR A 2 29.16 3.65 -13.25
C THR A 2 28.79 2.79 -14.45
N ARG A 3 28.46 1.50 -14.25
CA ARG A 3 27.92 0.67 -15.33
C ARG A 3 26.52 1.15 -15.68
N VAL A 4 26.28 1.39 -16.96
CA VAL A 4 24.99 1.76 -17.52
C VAL A 4 24.47 0.62 -18.39
N TYR A 5 23.15 0.48 -18.49
CA TYR A 5 22.46 -0.59 -19.20
C TYR A 5 21.47 0.00 -20.22
N PRO A 6 21.95 0.75 -21.22
CA PRO A 6 21.10 1.37 -22.23
C PRO A 6 20.46 0.31 -23.14
N GLY A 7 19.28 0.57 -23.61
CA GLY A 7 18.62 -0.21 -24.63
C GLY A 7 17.37 -0.95 -24.17
N CYS A 8 16.65 -1.49 -25.16
CA CYS A 8 15.43 -2.28 -24.96
C CYS A 8 15.76 -3.69 -24.49
N VAL A 9 14.75 -4.38 -23.96
CA VAL A 9 14.83 -5.81 -23.63
C VAL A 9 15.23 -6.58 -24.89
N LYS A 10 16.33 -7.32 -24.81
CA LYS A 10 16.72 -8.29 -25.83
C LYS A 10 15.96 -9.59 -25.61
N GLU A 11 16.01 -10.49 -26.58
CA GLU A 11 15.42 -11.81 -26.46
C GLU A 11 15.84 -12.48 -25.13
N PRO A 12 14.89 -13.12 -24.44
CA PRO A 12 15.17 -13.83 -23.19
C PRO A 12 16.22 -14.93 -23.44
N ARG A 13 17.12 -15.11 -22.48
CA ARG A 13 18.05 -16.23 -22.49
C ARG A 13 17.28 -17.54 -22.38
N THR A 14 17.61 -18.52 -23.21
CA THR A 14 17.03 -19.86 -23.12
C THR A 14 17.87 -20.76 -22.21
N LEU A 15 17.24 -21.79 -21.63
CA LEU A 15 17.95 -22.79 -20.82
C LEU A 15 19.08 -23.44 -21.62
N ARG A 16 18.83 -23.81 -22.88
CA ARG A 16 19.83 -24.41 -23.79
C ARG A 16 21.03 -23.49 -23.99
N GLN A 17 20.81 -22.18 -24.20
CA GLN A 17 21.94 -21.23 -24.33
C GLN A 17 22.73 -21.13 -23.04
N HIS A 18 22.04 -21.14 -21.89
CA HIS A 18 22.70 -21.11 -20.58
C HIS A 18 23.55 -22.36 -20.34
N GLU A 19 23.08 -23.54 -20.74
CA GLU A 19 23.83 -24.81 -20.64
C GLU A 19 25.12 -24.76 -21.49
N VAL A 20 24.99 -24.30 -22.76
CA VAL A 20 26.14 -24.10 -23.63
C VAL A 20 27.16 -23.11 -23.06
N ASP A 21 26.66 -21.99 -22.50
CA ASP A 21 27.53 -21.00 -21.85
C ASP A 21 28.26 -21.59 -20.62
N CYS A 22 27.57 -22.47 -19.85
CA CYS A 22 28.20 -23.20 -18.74
C CYS A 22 29.35 -24.13 -19.22
N GLU A 23 29.11 -24.88 -20.28
CA GLU A 23 30.12 -25.78 -20.86
C GLU A 23 31.35 -24.99 -21.35
N ILE A 24 31.14 -23.90 -22.09
CA ILE A 24 32.22 -23.02 -22.57
C ILE A 24 32.97 -22.43 -21.37
N ALA A 25 32.27 -21.94 -20.34
CA ALA A 25 32.88 -21.37 -19.14
C ALA A 25 33.81 -22.38 -18.41
N MET A 26 33.35 -23.64 -18.31
CA MET A 26 34.14 -24.72 -17.69
C MET A 26 35.40 -25.06 -18.50
N GLN A 27 35.25 -25.12 -19.84
CA GLN A 27 36.36 -25.52 -20.72
C GLN A 27 37.41 -24.40 -20.88
N THR A 28 36.95 -23.16 -21.03
CA THR A 28 37.80 -22.03 -21.41
C THR A 28 38.21 -21.14 -20.25
N ARG A 29 37.57 -21.29 -19.07
CA ARG A 29 37.71 -20.40 -17.91
C ARG A 29 37.34 -18.93 -18.23
N THR A 30 36.53 -18.71 -19.25
CA THR A 30 35.94 -17.40 -19.59
C THR A 30 34.54 -17.27 -19.03
N THR A 31 33.90 -16.12 -19.23
CA THR A 31 32.55 -15.87 -18.76
C THR A 31 31.63 -15.51 -19.94
N PRO A 32 31.28 -16.48 -20.79
CA PRO A 32 30.43 -16.22 -21.95
C PRO A 32 29.06 -15.69 -21.47
N HIS A 33 28.61 -14.59 -22.06
CA HIS A 33 27.39 -13.88 -21.68
C HIS A 33 27.21 -13.67 -20.15
N GLY A 34 28.34 -13.60 -19.39
CA GLY A 34 28.36 -13.42 -17.95
C GLY A 34 28.18 -14.71 -17.14
N VAL A 35 28.06 -15.87 -17.78
CA VAL A 35 27.95 -17.18 -17.11
C VAL A 35 29.33 -17.64 -16.67
N LYS A 36 29.47 -18.00 -15.39
CA LYS A 36 30.74 -18.45 -14.77
C LYS A 36 30.88 -19.97 -14.71
N GLY A 37 29.81 -20.70 -14.96
CA GLY A 37 29.69 -22.16 -14.86
C GLY A 37 28.33 -22.62 -14.36
N PRO A 38 28.12 -23.93 -14.22
CA PRO A 38 26.83 -24.48 -13.78
C PRO A 38 26.53 -24.17 -12.31
N SER A 39 25.26 -23.92 -12.03
CA SER A 39 24.74 -23.74 -10.69
C SER A 39 24.18 -25.07 -10.14
N VAL A 40 24.28 -25.31 -8.83
CA VAL A 40 23.61 -26.44 -8.17
C VAL A 40 22.09 -26.40 -8.32
N LEU A 41 21.52 -25.22 -8.57
CA LEU A 41 20.08 -25.06 -8.82
C LEU A 41 19.61 -25.73 -10.11
N MET A 42 20.51 -25.95 -11.09
CA MET A 42 20.20 -26.68 -12.32
C MET A 42 19.93 -28.17 -12.08
N LEU A 43 20.28 -28.69 -10.89
CA LEU A 43 19.98 -30.07 -10.47
C LEU A 43 18.53 -30.23 -9.98
N LEU A 44 17.80 -29.12 -9.76
CA LEU A 44 16.41 -29.17 -9.32
C LEU A 44 15.48 -29.47 -10.51
N PRO A 45 14.65 -30.54 -10.47
CA PRO A 45 13.89 -31.03 -11.62
C PRO A 45 12.89 -30.04 -12.22
N VAL A 46 12.43 -29.06 -11.40
CA VAL A 46 11.39 -28.10 -11.76
C VAL A 46 11.90 -26.65 -11.79
N PHE A 47 13.22 -26.47 -11.73
CA PHE A 47 13.83 -25.14 -11.66
C PHE A 47 14.56 -24.80 -12.96
N ASP A 48 14.01 -23.85 -13.71
CA ASP A 48 14.70 -23.28 -14.85
C ASP A 48 15.55 -22.08 -14.40
N ILE A 49 16.86 -22.19 -14.51
CA ILE A 49 17.84 -21.18 -14.09
C ILE A 49 17.66 -19.84 -14.82
N THR A 50 16.97 -19.81 -15.95
CA THR A 50 16.78 -18.60 -16.75
C THR A 50 15.46 -17.88 -16.45
N SER A 51 14.43 -18.61 -16.01
CA SER A 51 13.07 -18.10 -15.88
C SER A 51 12.46 -18.23 -14.46
N SER A 52 13.07 -19.04 -13.57
CA SER A 52 12.47 -19.30 -12.26
C SER A 52 12.83 -18.27 -11.17
N PHE A 53 13.66 -17.28 -11.47
CA PHE A 53 13.96 -16.19 -10.55
C PHE A 53 12.91 -15.10 -10.65
N THR A 54 12.33 -14.73 -9.52
CA THR A 54 11.38 -13.62 -9.44
C THR A 54 12.09 -12.29 -9.18
N LEU A 55 11.55 -11.22 -9.72
CA LEU A 55 12.00 -9.88 -9.46
C LEU A 55 11.33 -9.34 -8.19
N ASP A 56 12.13 -8.97 -7.20
CA ASP A 56 11.61 -8.36 -5.98
C ASP A 56 11.43 -6.85 -6.15
N TYR A 57 10.21 -6.40 -6.16
CA TYR A 57 9.90 -4.98 -6.32
C TYR A 57 10.34 -4.12 -5.13
N LEU A 58 10.53 -4.72 -3.93
CA LEU A 58 11.04 -4.01 -2.76
C LEU A 58 12.46 -3.48 -3.03
N HIS A 59 13.38 -4.36 -3.46
CA HIS A 59 14.76 -3.98 -3.71
C HIS A 59 14.93 -3.28 -5.05
N ASN A 60 14.22 -3.71 -6.09
CA ASN A 60 14.31 -3.10 -7.41
C ASN A 60 13.54 -1.77 -7.50
N GLY A 61 12.20 -1.82 -7.36
CA GLY A 61 11.34 -0.67 -7.59
C GLY A 61 11.43 0.38 -6.48
N LEU A 62 11.40 -0.04 -5.21
CA LEU A 62 11.34 0.90 -4.09
C LEU A 62 12.73 1.39 -3.67
N LEU A 63 13.61 0.50 -3.20
CA LEU A 63 14.95 0.87 -2.73
C LEU A 63 15.92 1.15 -3.88
N GLY A 64 15.70 0.53 -5.03
CA GLY A 64 16.51 0.72 -6.22
C GLY A 64 16.11 1.96 -7.00
N VAL A 65 14.90 1.99 -7.59
CA VAL A 65 14.49 3.08 -8.49
C VAL A 65 13.91 4.26 -7.73
N ALA A 66 12.86 4.08 -6.91
CA ALA A 66 12.19 5.20 -6.26
C ALA A 66 13.14 5.99 -5.36
N LYS A 67 13.95 5.30 -4.55
CA LYS A 67 14.95 5.95 -3.72
C LYS A 67 16.02 6.68 -4.55
N THR A 68 16.52 6.06 -5.63
CA THR A 68 17.57 6.66 -6.48
C THR A 68 17.11 7.97 -7.10
N PHE A 69 15.89 8.02 -7.65
CA PHE A 69 15.36 9.26 -8.23
C PHE A 69 15.08 10.31 -7.17
N ALA A 70 14.49 9.94 -6.03
CA ALA A 70 14.28 10.88 -4.93
C ALA A 70 15.63 11.43 -4.40
N ASP A 71 16.63 10.57 -4.24
CA ASP A 71 17.97 11.04 -3.85
C ASP A 71 18.57 12.01 -4.88
N ALA A 72 18.39 11.73 -6.17
CA ALA A 72 18.81 12.65 -7.22
C ALA A 72 18.14 14.02 -7.06
N TRP A 73 16.83 14.09 -6.93
CA TRP A 73 16.05 15.34 -6.86
C TRP A 73 16.42 16.23 -5.66
N PHE A 74 16.89 15.64 -4.57
CA PHE A 74 17.17 16.38 -3.34
C PHE A 74 18.65 16.48 -2.98
N HIS A 75 19.55 15.81 -3.71
CA HIS A 75 20.98 15.86 -3.40
C HIS A 75 21.63 17.14 -3.93
N SER A 76 22.35 17.86 -3.09
CA SER A 76 22.93 19.17 -3.40
C SER A 76 23.92 19.18 -4.57
N SER A 77 24.56 18.03 -4.87
CA SER A 77 25.45 17.94 -6.04
C SER A 77 24.73 18.16 -7.38
N ASN A 78 23.40 18.10 -7.38
CA ASN A 78 22.56 18.26 -8.57
C ASN A 78 21.90 19.63 -8.65
N HIS A 79 22.36 20.61 -7.86
CA HIS A 79 21.71 21.93 -7.73
C HIS A 79 21.58 22.72 -9.04
N GLU A 80 22.39 22.42 -10.06
CA GLU A 80 22.33 23.04 -11.38
C GLU A 80 21.37 22.32 -12.35
N LYS A 81 20.81 21.20 -11.96
CA LYS A 81 19.92 20.41 -12.82
C LYS A 81 18.48 20.93 -12.75
N ASP A 82 17.77 20.96 -13.88
CA ASP A 82 16.39 21.45 -13.98
C ASP A 82 15.41 20.67 -13.08
N TRP A 83 15.72 19.42 -12.82
CA TRP A 83 14.91 18.54 -11.97
C TRP A 83 15.28 18.62 -10.48
N TYR A 84 16.27 19.42 -10.10
CA TYR A 84 16.65 19.59 -8.71
C TYR A 84 15.59 20.39 -7.93
N ILE A 85 15.14 19.84 -6.82
CA ILE A 85 14.16 20.47 -5.91
C ILE A 85 14.61 20.43 -4.44
N GLY A 86 15.92 20.22 -4.19
CA GLY A 86 16.45 20.18 -2.83
C GLY A 86 16.30 21.50 -2.07
N ASN A 87 16.14 22.61 -2.76
CA ASN A 87 15.81 23.93 -2.17
C ASN A 87 14.32 24.12 -1.86
N LYS A 88 13.46 23.14 -2.18
CA LYS A 88 12.00 23.18 -1.97
C LYS A 88 11.50 22.09 -1.01
N VAL A 89 12.38 21.59 -0.13
CA VAL A 89 12.05 20.57 0.86
C VAL A 89 10.86 20.98 1.72
N ASP A 90 10.81 22.25 2.16
CA ASP A 90 9.72 22.74 3.01
C ASP A 90 8.35 22.65 2.32
N LEU A 91 8.27 22.92 1.01
CA LEU A 91 7.04 22.80 0.24
C LEU A 91 6.59 21.33 0.09
N ILE A 92 7.53 20.41 -0.03
CA ILE A 92 7.23 18.98 -0.06
C ILE A 92 6.74 18.53 1.32
N ASP A 93 7.45 18.91 2.38
CA ASP A 93 7.13 18.51 3.76
C ASP A 93 5.80 19.11 4.23
N GLU A 94 5.48 20.34 3.83
CA GLU A 94 4.18 20.95 4.11
C GLU A 94 3.04 20.06 3.60
N LYS A 95 3.15 19.52 2.39
CA LYS A 95 2.15 18.60 1.82
C LYS A 95 2.22 17.22 2.48
N LEU A 96 3.41 16.65 2.59
CA LEU A 96 3.66 15.27 3.02
C LEU A 96 3.23 15.06 4.48
N LEU A 97 3.57 15.98 5.39
CA LEU A 97 3.29 15.85 6.81
C LEU A 97 1.83 16.12 7.19
N ARG A 98 1.06 16.75 6.29
CA ARG A 98 -0.40 16.90 6.45
C ARG A 98 -1.18 15.62 6.14
N ILE A 99 -0.56 14.65 5.47
CA ILE A 99 -1.24 13.40 5.09
C ILE A 99 -1.51 12.56 6.32
N LYS A 100 -2.77 12.18 6.53
CA LYS A 100 -3.22 11.28 7.59
C LYS A 100 -3.65 9.95 6.98
N PRO A 101 -2.76 8.97 6.84
CA PRO A 101 -3.11 7.70 6.24
C PRO A 101 -4.01 6.86 7.15
N PRO A 102 -4.74 5.87 6.60
CA PRO A 102 -5.47 4.88 7.40
C PRO A 102 -4.53 4.00 8.22
N CYS A 103 -5.10 3.28 9.20
CA CYS A 103 -4.32 2.48 10.16
C CYS A 103 -3.56 1.32 9.52
N GLU A 104 -3.97 0.85 8.36
CA GLU A 104 -3.30 -0.21 7.58
C GLU A 104 -1.92 0.23 7.08
N ILE A 105 -1.73 1.52 6.89
CA ILE A 105 -0.42 2.10 6.61
C ILE A 105 0.31 2.24 7.94
N THR A 106 1.18 1.29 8.26
CA THR A 106 1.82 1.18 9.58
C THR A 106 2.69 2.37 9.98
N ARG A 107 3.31 3.05 9.00
CA ARG A 107 4.17 4.22 9.21
C ARG A 107 3.51 5.48 8.68
N THR A 108 3.41 6.50 9.53
CA THR A 108 2.98 7.84 9.10
C THR A 108 4.09 8.52 8.31
N PRO A 109 3.74 9.43 7.38
CA PRO A 109 4.74 10.21 6.65
C PRO A 109 5.71 10.93 7.58
N ARG A 110 6.98 10.95 7.20
CA ARG A 110 8.06 11.71 7.82
C ARG A 110 8.64 12.68 6.81
N SER A 111 9.36 13.68 7.27
CA SER A 111 10.04 14.64 6.39
C SER A 111 10.85 13.95 5.30
N ILE A 112 10.83 14.51 4.09
CA ILE A 112 11.63 14.04 2.96
C ILE A 112 13.13 14.22 3.22
N SER A 113 13.52 15.13 4.13
CA SER A 113 14.90 15.29 4.56
C SER A 113 15.44 14.06 5.29
N GLU A 114 14.54 13.29 5.94
CA GLU A 114 14.87 12.03 6.62
C GLU A 114 14.86 10.80 5.69
N ARG A 115 14.70 10.98 4.37
CA ARG A 115 14.51 9.89 3.40
C ARG A 115 15.60 8.81 3.46
N ASN A 116 16.82 9.15 3.88
CA ASN A 116 17.90 8.18 4.06
C ASN A 116 17.61 7.14 5.17
N LEU A 117 16.73 7.48 6.10
CA LEU A 117 16.29 6.62 7.19
C LEU A 117 14.97 5.90 6.90
N TRP A 118 14.35 6.19 5.75
CA TRP A 118 13.08 5.58 5.39
C TRP A 118 13.25 4.09 5.10
N LYS A 119 12.27 3.32 5.57
CA LYS A 119 12.18 1.89 5.29
C LYS A 119 11.48 1.65 3.94
N ALA A 120 11.63 0.47 3.38
CA ALA A 120 11.00 0.10 2.11
C ALA A 120 9.47 0.34 2.10
N SER A 121 8.80 0.14 3.24
CA SER A 121 7.36 0.44 3.37
C SER A 121 7.04 1.93 3.24
N GLU A 122 7.92 2.83 3.70
CA GLU A 122 7.74 4.27 3.55
C GLU A 122 7.96 4.68 2.09
N TRP A 123 8.96 4.12 1.42
CA TRP A 123 9.17 4.27 -0.02
C TRP A 123 7.98 3.76 -0.85
N LYS A 124 7.38 2.63 -0.46
CA LYS A 124 6.15 2.12 -1.09
C LYS A 124 5.02 3.14 -1.01
N HIS A 125 4.75 3.67 0.18
CA HIS A 125 3.66 4.62 0.37
C HIS A 125 3.94 5.96 -0.30
N PHE A 126 5.20 6.43 -0.27
CA PHE A 126 5.61 7.62 -0.99
C PHE A 126 5.39 7.45 -2.49
N LEU A 127 5.89 6.38 -3.08
CA LEU A 127 5.74 6.10 -4.51
C LEU A 127 4.27 6.04 -4.91
N LEU A 128 3.48 5.22 -4.23
CA LEU A 128 2.13 4.90 -4.69
C LEU A 128 1.10 5.99 -4.34
N TYR A 129 1.23 6.65 -3.18
CA TYR A 129 0.15 7.50 -2.68
C TYR A 129 0.51 8.97 -2.54
N TYR A 130 1.79 9.31 -2.28
CA TYR A 130 2.13 10.65 -1.85
C TYR A 130 2.91 11.44 -2.91
N SER A 131 3.81 10.79 -3.64
CA SER A 131 4.81 11.45 -4.46
C SER A 131 4.24 12.39 -5.51
N LEU A 132 3.23 11.97 -6.27
CA LEU A 132 2.66 12.80 -7.33
C LEU A 132 2.07 14.11 -6.80
N ILE A 133 1.37 14.04 -5.67
CA ILE A 133 0.74 15.21 -5.05
C ILE A 133 1.78 16.12 -4.42
N CYS A 134 2.80 15.54 -3.78
CA CYS A 134 3.90 16.31 -3.21
C CYS A 134 4.73 17.02 -4.28
N LEU A 135 4.97 16.38 -5.41
CA LEU A 135 5.78 16.92 -6.52
C LEU A 135 5.02 17.92 -7.40
N GLN A 136 3.69 17.85 -7.43
CA GLN A 136 2.87 18.75 -8.25
C GLN A 136 3.09 20.20 -7.82
N ASN A 137 3.30 21.10 -8.81
CA ASN A 137 3.61 22.53 -8.62
C ASN A 137 4.93 22.82 -7.86
N VAL A 138 5.75 21.80 -7.61
CA VAL A 138 7.08 21.92 -6.99
C VAL A 138 8.16 21.56 -8.00
N MET A 139 7.97 20.45 -8.70
CA MET A 139 8.86 19.94 -9.75
C MET A 139 8.34 20.36 -11.13
N PRO A 140 9.23 20.65 -12.13
CA PRO A 140 8.78 20.96 -13.49
C PRO A 140 7.92 19.83 -14.07
N LEU A 141 6.88 20.19 -14.77
CA LEU A 141 5.80 19.31 -15.22
C LEU A 141 6.30 18.09 -16.02
N GLN A 142 7.34 18.24 -16.83
CA GLN A 142 7.90 17.15 -17.62
C GLN A 142 8.40 16.00 -16.74
N TYR A 143 9.04 16.30 -15.61
CA TYR A 143 9.53 15.29 -14.67
C TYR A 143 8.41 14.68 -13.85
N VAL A 144 7.37 15.45 -13.49
CA VAL A 144 6.17 14.92 -12.85
C VAL A 144 5.45 13.94 -13.78
N LYS A 145 5.28 14.30 -15.07
CA LYS A 145 4.69 13.39 -16.08
C LYS A 145 5.53 12.13 -16.30
N HIS A 146 6.83 12.26 -16.31
CA HIS A 146 7.73 11.12 -16.42
C HIS A 146 7.60 10.20 -15.20
N TRP A 147 7.64 10.77 -13.98
CA TRP A 147 7.47 10.01 -12.75
C TRP A 147 6.11 9.31 -12.66
N PHE A 148 5.06 9.95 -13.16
CA PHE A 148 3.73 9.37 -13.23
C PHE A 148 3.70 8.05 -14.00
N LEU A 149 4.47 7.87 -15.05
CA LEU A 149 4.55 6.62 -15.80
C LEU A 149 4.99 5.45 -14.92
N PHE A 150 5.97 5.68 -14.06
CA PHE A 150 6.43 4.67 -13.11
C PHE A 150 5.39 4.40 -12.02
N VAL A 151 4.84 5.44 -11.41
CA VAL A 151 3.78 5.32 -10.40
C VAL A 151 2.57 4.54 -10.95
N PHE A 152 2.12 4.91 -12.16
CA PHE A 152 1.00 4.26 -12.85
C PHE A 152 1.25 2.77 -13.06
N SER A 153 2.40 2.41 -13.59
CA SER A 153 2.76 1.00 -13.84
C SER A 153 2.82 0.20 -12.54
N MET A 154 3.44 0.75 -11.49
CA MET A 154 3.53 0.08 -10.19
C MET A 154 2.16 -0.10 -9.53
N HIS A 155 1.25 0.86 -9.68
CA HIS A 155 -0.14 0.67 -9.20
C HIS A 155 -0.81 -0.51 -9.87
N ILE A 156 -0.66 -0.67 -11.19
CA ILE A 156 -1.27 -1.78 -11.93
C ILE A 156 -0.66 -3.12 -11.52
N PHE A 157 0.68 -3.22 -11.55
CA PHE A 157 1.37 -4.47 -11.25
C PHE A 157 1.25 -4.94 -9.79
N LEU A 158 0.74 -4.08 -8.91
CA LEU A 158 0.45 -4.39 -7.50
C LEU A 158 -1.04 -4.65 -7.22
N GLN A 159 -1.92 -4.63 -8.23
CA GLN A 159 -3.34 -4.96 -8.05
C GLN A 159 -3.53 -6.45 -7.79
N GLU A 160 -4.62 -6.83 -7.12
CA GLU A 160 -4.99 -8.24 -6.91
C GLU A 160 -5.47 -8.92 -8.21
N LYS A 161 -6.10 -8.15 -9.09
CA LYS A 161 -6.61 -8.60 -10.39
C LYS A 161 -6.04 -7.70 -11.46
N ILE A 162 -5.31 -8.28 -12.39
CA ILE A 162 -4.63 -7.58 -13.48
C ILE A 162 -5.09 -8.22 -14.78
N SER A 163 -5.76 -7.45 -15.64
CA SER A 163 -6.16 -7.93 -16.97
C SER A 163 -4.99 -7.83 -17.97
N ASP A 164 -5.08 -8.57 -19.09
CA ASP A 164 -4.05 -8.48 -20.15
C ASP A 164 -3.94 -7.07 -20.73
N VAL A 165 -5.05 -6.34 -20.82
CA VAL A 165 -5.07 -4.93 -21.24
C VAL A 165 -4.32 -4.07 -20.24
N ASP A 166 -4.48 -4.33 -18.94
CA ASP A 166 -3.76 -3.65 -17.87
C ASP A 166 -2.26 -3.91 -17.96
N VAL A 167 -1.86 -5.17 -18.14
CA VAL A 167 -0.46 -5.55 -18.35
C VAL A 167 0.13 -4.79 -19.54
N LEU A 168 -0.56 -4.79 -20.69
CA LEU A 168 -0.08 -4.10 -21.88
C LEU A 168 0.07 -2.60 -21.68
N THR A 169 -0.92 -1.97 -21.02
CA THR A 169 -0.91 -0.52 -20.74
C THR A 169 0.22 -0.15 -19.79
N ALA A 170 0.39 -0.91 -18.71
CA ALA A 170 1.46 -0.69 -17.73
C ALA A 170 2.85 -0.95 -18.34
N THR A 171 2.98 -1.96 -19.21
CA THR A 171 4.22 -2.24 -19.96
C THR A 171 4.63 -1.03 -20.78
N ARG A 172 3.72 -0.50 -21.60
CA ARG A 172 4.02 0.69 -22.42
C ARG A 172 4.41 1.90 -21.59
N ALA A 173 3.71 2.12 -20.46
CA ALA A 173 4.06 3.21 -19.56
C ALA A 173 5.47 3.03 -18.97
N LEU A 174 5.82 1.82 -18.58
CA LEU A 174 7.12 1.51 -17.99
C LEU A 174 8.27 1.61 -19.02
N GLU A 175 8.03 1.14 -20.23
CA GLU A 175 8.96 1.32 -21.36
C GLU A 175 9.18 2.81 -21.65
N MET A 176 8.10 3.61 -21.71
CA MET A 176 8.21 5.07 -21.88
C MET A 176 8.97 5.73 -20.73
N PHE A 177 8.78 5.27 -19.49
CA PHE A 177 9.54 5.75 -18.34
C PHE A 177 11.02 5.47 -18.56
N VAL A 178 11.40 4.24 -18.87
CA VAL A 178 12.79 3.86 -19.04
C VAL A 178 13.43 4.59 -20.23
N LEU A 179 12.79 4.64 -21.39
CA LEU A 179 13.34 5.25 -22.60
C LEU A 179 13.62 6.74 -22.45
N LYS A 180 12.83 7.47 -21.66
CA LYS A 180 13.00 8.92 -21.45
C LYS A 180 14.03 9.30 -20.40
N ILE A 181 14.62 8.34 -19.71
CA ILE A 181 15.59 8.64 -18.64
C ILE A 181 16.81 9.36 -19.17
N GLU A 182 17.36 8.92 -20.32
CA GLU A 182 18.56 9.54 -20.91
C GLU A 182 18.32 11.00 -21.24
N ASP A 183 17.21 11.29 -21.90
CA ASP A 183 16.85 12.67 -22.31
C ASP A 183 16.61 13.59 -21.12
N LEU A 184 16.01 13.08 -20.04
CA LEU A 184 15.58 13.89 -18.90
C LEU A 184 16.63 14.00 -17.80
N TYR A 185 17.39 12.94 -17.55
CA TYR A 185 18.29 12.85 -16.39
C TYR A 185 19.75 12.59 -16.78
N GLY A 186 19.99 12.02 -17.96
CA GLY A 186 21.30 11.60 -18.44
C GLY A 186 21.52 10.09 -18.36
N LEU A 187 22.50 9.63 -19.15
CA LEU A 187 22.84 8.21 -19.32
C LEU A 187 23.23 7.53 -18.00
N GLU A 188 23.79 8.27 -17.05
CA GLU A 188 24.23 7.77 -15.74
C GLU A 188 23.08 7.24 -14.87
N TYR A 189 21.83 7.58 -15.20
CA TYR A 189 20.64 7.07 -14.51
C TYR A 189 20.13 5.74 -15.08
N TYR A 190 20.67 5.26 -16.21
CA TYR A 190 20.41 3.92 -16.75
C TYR A 190 21.11 2.83 -15.93
N LYS A 191 20.82 2.77 -14.63
CA LYS A 191 21.37 1.79 -13.70
C LYS A 191 20.69 0.43 -13.87
N PHE A 192 21.31 -0.61 -13.32
CA PHE A 192 20.78 -1.98 -13.37
C PHE A 192 19.32 -2.09 -12.89
N ASN A 193 18.98 -1.42 -11.78
CA ASN A 193 17.59 -1.44 -11.28
C ASN A 193 16.58 -0.81 -12.25
N VAL A 194 16.98 0.19 -13.02
CA VAL A 194 16.14 0.78 -14.08
C VAL A 194 15.96 -0.20 -15.22
N HIS A 195 17.03 -0.87 -15.66
CA HIS A 195 16.94 -1.91 -16.68
C HIS A 195 16.00 -3.05 -16.27
N LEU A 196 16.08 -3.49 -15.01
CA LEU A 196 15.21 -4.55 -14.49
C LEU A 196 13.72 -4.19 -14.54
N LEU A 197 13.34 -2.93 -14.57
CA LEU A 197 11.94 -2.53 -14.72
C LEU A 197 11.31 -3.08 -16.01
N LEU A 198 12.09 -3.17 -17.09
CA LEU A 198 11.63 -3.68 -18.38
C LEU A 198 11.25 -5.17 -18.34
N HIS A 199 11.68 -5.90 -17.33
CA HIS A 199 11.36 -7.31 -17.13
C HIS A 199 10.13 -7.53 -16.24
N ILE A 200 9.65 -6.50 -15.53
CA ILE A 200 8.47 -6.61 -14.64
C ILE A 200 7.24 -7.18 -15.37
N PRO A 201 6.89 -6.74 -16.59
CA PRO A 201 5.71 -7.25 -17.26
C PRO A 201 5.72 -8.75 -17.47
N GLU A 202 6.88 -9.31 -17.83
CA GLU A 202 7.04 -10.74 -18.04
C GLU A 202 6.91 -11.50 -16.72
N PHE A 203 7.53 -11.00 -15.63
CA PHE A 203 7.37 -11.58 -14.30
C PHE A 203 5.92 -11.57 -13.83
N VAL A 204 5.18 -10.49 -14.08
CA VAL A 204 3.77 -10.43 -13.69
C VAL A 204 2.92 -11.43 -14.49
N LYS A 205 3.19 -11.64 -15.76
CA LYS A 205 2.52 -12.68 -16.55
C LYS A 205 2.80 -14.08 -16.03
N GLN A 206 4.05 -14.35 -15.63
CA GLN A 206 4.49 -15.67 -15.20
C GLN A 206 4.13 -15.99 -13.73
N PHE A 207 4.28 -15.03 -12.82
CA PHE A 207 4.18 -15.23 -11.38
C PHE A 207 3.02 -14.50 -10.71
N GLY A 208 2.26 -13.71 -11.47
CA GLY A 208 1.17 -12.88 -10.94
C GLY A 208 1.65 -11.54 -10.38
N ALA A 209 0.79 -10.92 -9.57
CA ALA A 209 1.05 -9.58 -9.04
C ALA A 209 2.35 -9.49 -8.22
N LEU A 210 3.05 -8.37 -8.33
CA LEU A 210 4.37 -8.17 -7.68
C LEU A 210 4.37 -8.38 -6.15
N TRP A 211 3.24 -8.16 -5.49
CA TRP A 211 3.16 -8.38 -4.04
C TRP A 211 3.27 -9.87 -3.66
N ALA A 212 2.88 -10.81 -4.55
CA ALA A 212 2.89 -12.24 -4.30
C ALA A 212 4.32 -12.80 -4.14
N THR A 213 5.29 -12.20 -4.84
CA THR A 213 6.70 -12.61 -4.83
C THR A 213 7.59 -11.67 -4.02
N SER A 214 7.00 -10.78 -3.25
CA SER A 214 7.71 -9.76 -2.47
C SER A 214 8.52 -10.34 -1.32
N THR A 215 9.68 -9.76 -1.07
CA THR A 215 10.54 -10.09 0.08
C THR A 215 10.12 -9.43 1.39
N PHE A 216 9.08 -8.57 1.43
CA PHE A 216 8.60 -7.96 2.67
C PHE A 216 8.33 -8.96 3.81
N PRO A 217 7.65 -10.12 3.57
CA PRO A 217 7.44 -11.13 4.61
C PRO A 217 8.76 -11.71 5.13
N TYR A 218 9.72 -11.96 4.24
CA TYR A 218 11.04 -12.50 4.61
C TYR A 218 11.85 -11.52 5.44
N GLU A 219 11.89 -10.24 5.05
CA GLU A 219 12.56 -9.20 5.85
C GLU A 219 11.91 -9.03 7.23
N HIS A 220 10.58 -9.05 7.28
CA HIS A 220 9.87 -9.03 8.56
C HIS A 220 10.28 -10.22 9.43
N TYR A 221 10.32 -11.42 8.86
CA TYR A 221 10.69 -12.63 9.59
C TYR A 221 12.16 -12.63 10.03
N ASN A 222 13.07 -12.14 9.21
CA ASN A 222 14.46 -11.90 9.61
C ASN A 222 14.53 -10.96 10.82
N GLY A 223 13.67 -9.94 10.87
CA GLY A 223 13.52 -9.06 12.03
C GLY A 223 13.04 -9.78 13.28
N VAL A 224 12.16 -10.80 13.14
CA VAL A 224 11.74 -11.68 14.24
C VAL A 224 12.90 -12.55 14.71
N LEU A 225 13.63 -13.19 13.79
CA LEU A 225 14.79 -14.02 14.11
C LEU A 225 15.89 -13.22 14.82
N ARG A 226 16.15 -11.99 14.41
CA ARG A 226 17.11 -11.09 15.08
C ARG A 226 16.78 -10.79 16.53
N LYS A 227 15.52 -10.87 16.92
CA LYS A 227 15.09 -10.72 18.33
C LYS A 227 15.25 -11.98 19.15
N MET A 228 15.56 -13.12 18.52
CA MET A 228 15.71 -14.41 19.18
C MET A 228 17.11 -14.65 19.75
N PHE A 229 18.07 -13.78 19.51
CA PHE A 229 19.38 -13.84 20.15
C PHE A 229 19.71 -12.54 20.85
N ARG A 230 20.44 -12.63 21.97
CA ARG A 230 20.75 -11.50 22.86
C ARG A 230 22.22 -11.11 22.85
N ASN A 231 23.10 -12.04 22.47
CA ASN A 231 24.54 -11.85 22.41
C ASN A 231 25.11 -12.54 21.15
N SER A 232 26.37 -12.32 20.86
CA SER A 232 27.06 -12.85 19.67
C SER A 232 27.56 -14.29 19.81
N GLN A 233 27.42 -14.92 20.99
CA GLN A 233 27.88 -16.30 21.20
C GLN A 233 26.76 -17.29 20.91
N ALA A 234 27.09 -18.40 20.21
CA ALA A 234 26.15 -19.47 19.90
C ALA A 234 24.80 -18.94 19.32
N VAL A 235 24.87 -18.00 18.36
CA VAL A 235 23.67 -17.36 17.78
C VAL A 235 22.72 -18.37 17.14
N PRO A 236 23.18 -19.37 16.35
CA PRO A 236 22.30 -20.39 15.78
C PRO A 236 21.53 -21.15 16.87
N GLU A 237 22.19 -21.56 17.93
CA GLU A 237 21.59 -22.30 19.04
C GLU A 237 20.56 -21.45 19.79
N GLN A 238 20.83 -20.17 20.01
CA GLN A 238 19.87 -19.24 20.62
C GLN A 238 18.62 -19.12 19.75
N ILE A 239 18.78 -18.93 18.44
CA ILE A 239 17.66 -18.84 17.48
C ILE A 239 16.87 -20.13 17.48
N CYS A 240 17.51 -21.28 17.28
CA CYS A 240 16.84 -22.59 17.28
C CYS A 240 16.05 -22.83 18.55
N LYS A 241 16.67 -22.60 19.70
CA LYS A 241 16.04 -22.80 21.01
C LYS A 241 14.79 -21.93 21.21
N LEU A 242 14.88 -20.64 20.87
CA LEU A 242 13.74 -19.72 21.01
C LEU A 242 12.66 -19.97 19.95
N TYR A 243 13.04 -20.29 18.73
CA TYR A 243 12.12 -20.67 17.67
C TYR A 243 11.31 -21.91 18.04
N MET A 244 11.98 -22.99 18.47
CA MET A 244 11.33 -24.24 18.90
C MET A 244 10.39 -24.01 20.09
N ARG A 245 10.79 -23.19 21.05
CA ARG A 245 9.93 -22.80 22.19
C ARG A 245 8.69 -22.03 21.73
N SER A 246 8.85 -21.06 20.84
CA SER A 246 7.74 -20.28 20.27
C SER A 246 6.74 -21.19 19.57
N LYS A 247 7.21 -22.09 18.71
CA LYS A 247 6.36 -23.07 18.01
C LYS A 247 5.66 -24.03 18.96
N ARG A 248 6.37 -24.49 20.01
CA ARG A 248 5.75 -25.35 21.02
C ARG A 248 4.66 -24.63 21.80
N VAL A 249 4.86 -23.35 22.15
CA VAL A 249 3.84 -22.54 22.82
C VAL A 249 2.62 -22.38 21.92
N GLU A 250 2.80 -22.01 20.65
CA GLU A 250 1.69 -21.90 19.68
C GLU A 250 0.88 -23.21 19.61
N SER A 251 1.56 -24.35 19.47
CA SER A 251 0.92 -25.68 19.41
C SER A 251 0.14 -26.02 20.68
N LEU A 252 0.74 -25.78 21.85
CA LEU A 252 0.08 -26.00 23.14
C LEU A 252 -1.13 -25.09 23.33
N CYS A 253 -1.04 -23.82 22.91
CA CYS A 253 -2.17 -22.91 23.00
C CYS A 253 -3.34 -23.35 22.13
N LEU A 254 -3.08 -23.81 20.90
CA LEU A 254 -4.12 -24.38 20.04
C LEU A 254 -4.76 -25.61 20.68
N GLU A 255 -3.96 -26.48 21.24
CA GLU A 255 -4.44 -27.72 21.91
C GLU A 255 -5.28 -27.41 23.17
N VAL A 256 -4.79 -26.52 24.05
CA VAL A 256 -5.44 -26.21 25.33
C VAL A 256 -6.68 -25.35 25.15
N PHE A 257 -6.60 -24.30 24.30
CA PHE A 257 -7.71 -23.36 24.14
C PHE A 257 -8.83 -23.85 23.22
N SER A 258 -8.63 -24.97 22.51
CA SER A 258 -9.71 -25.64 21.78
C SER A 258 -10.53 -26.61 22.65
N ARG A 259 -10.11 -26.89 23.90
CA ARG A 259 -10.84 -27.77 24.80
C ARG A 259 -12.05 -27.07 25.43
N PRO A 260 -13.20 -27.73 25.55
CA PRO A 260 -14.41 -27.18 26.17
C PRO A 260 -14.23 -26.75 27.63
N ASP A 261 -13.33 -27.43 28.35
CA ASP A 261 -13.01 -27.22 29.78
C ASP A 261 -11.90 -26.19 30.03
N CYS A 262 -11.47 -25.49 28.99
CA CYS A 262 -10.42 -24.49 29.13
C CYS A 262 -10.87 -23.31 30.01
N PHE A 263 -10.06 -22.99 31.01
CA PHE A 263 -10.31 -21.82 31.85
C PHE A 263 -10.20 -20.54 31.04
N GLU A 264 -11.30 -19.79 30.95
CA GLU A 264 -11.36 -18.51 30.22
C GLU A 264 -10.28 -17.52 30.68
N ASN A 265 -9.99 -17.49 31.98
CA ASN A 265 -8.93 -16.68 32.56
C ASN A 265 -7.53 -17.02 32.03
N ALA A 266 -7.25 -18.28 31.70
CA ALA A 266 -5.98 -18.70 31.12
C ALA A 266 -5.83 -18.13 29.68
N LYS A 267 -6.90 -18.15 28.90
CA LYS A 267 -6.95 -17.56 27.58
C LYS A 267 -6.77 -16.05 27.63
N ILE A 268 -7.48 -15.36 28.53
CA ILE A 268 -7.35 -13.93 28.75
C ILE A 268 -5.91 -13.55 29.15
N LEU A 269 -5.27 -14.33 30.02
CA LEU A 269 -3.87 -14.12 30.40
C LEU A 269 -2.91 -14.31 29.23
N TYR A 270 -3.10 -15.37 28.45
CA TYR A 270 -2.30 -15.62 27.26
C TYR A 270 -2.43 -14.49 26.24
N ASP A 271 -3.66 -14.08 25.94
CA ASP A 271 -3.94 -12.99 25.01
C ASP A 271 -3.29 -11.67 25.47
N LYS A 272 -3.29 -11.43 26.78
CA LYS A 272 -2.63 -10.27 27.38
C LYS A 272 -1.10 -10.34 27.27
N ILE A 273 -0.50 -11.50 27.46
CA ILE A 273 0.96 -11.73 27.38
C ILE A 273 1.42 -11.71 25.90
N SER A 274 0.64 -12.30 25.00
CA SER A 274 0.93 -12.36 23.56
C SER A 274 0.70 -11.00 22.85
N GLY A 275 0.14 -10.02 23.55
CA GLY A 275 -0.20 -8.71 22.97
C GLY A 275 -1.46 -8.74 22.12
N THR A 276 -2.25 -9.80 22.20
CA THR A 276 -3.57 -9.88 21.56
C THR A 276 -4.54 -9.05 22.38
N TYR A 277 -4.81 -7.83 21.91
CA TYR A 277 -5.73 -6.91 22.60
C TYR A 277 -7.18 -7.34 22.38
N HIS A 278 -7.81 -7.88 23.40
CA HIS A 278 -9.27 -7.92 23.47
C HIS A 278 -9.76 -6.54 23.89
N THR A 279 -10.42 -5.86 22.97
CA THR A 279 -11.16 -4.64 23.31
C THR A 279 -12.32 -5.02 24.23
N LYS A 280 -12.18 -4.70 25.53
CA LYS A 280 -13.27 -4.81 26.49
C LYS A 280 -14.29 -3.72 26.14
N ASN A 281 -15.57 -4.04 26.26
CA ASN A 281 -16.71 -3.15 26.06
C ASN A 281 -16.95 -2.73 24.59
N TYR A 282 -17.51 -3.62 23.83
CA TYR A 282 -18.12 -3.35 22.53
C TYR A 282 -19.53 -3.92 22.50
N LEU A 283 -20.36 -3.35 21.64
CA LEU A 283 -21.66 -3.90 21.31
C LEU A 283 -21.51 -4.72 20.04
N GLU A 284 -21.94 -5.99 20.07
CA GLU A 284 -22.02 -6.83 18.88
C GLU A 284 -23.39 -6.71 18.22
N TYR A 285 -23.35 -6.53 16.90
CA TYR A 285 -24.55 -6.54 16.08
C TYR A 285 -24.30 -7.43 14.84
N GLY A 286 -24.93 -8.59 14.87
CA GLY A 286 -24.64 -9.64 13.90
C GLY A 286 -23.20 -10.16 13.99
N PRO A 287 -22.78 -11.03 13.06
CA PRO A 287 -21.51 -11.76 13.17
C PRO A 287 -20.26 -10.92 12.86
N TYR A 288 -20.42 -9.75 12.25
CA TYR A 288 -19.28 -9.02 11.68
C TYR A 288 -19.12 -7.60 12.18
N LEU A 289 -20.13 -7.04 12.93
CA LEU A 289 -20.11 -5.66 13.36
C LEU A 289 -19.89 -5.56 14.88
N LYS A 290 -18.80 -4.88 15.26
CA LYS A 290 -18.47 -4.53 16.65
C LYS A 290 -18.40 -3.02 16.80
N ILE A 291 -19.20 -2.45 17.69
CA ILE A 291 -19.34 -1.01 17.88
C ILE A 291 -18.69 -0.62 19.21
N PHE A 292 -17.87 0.41 19.20
CA PHE A 292 -17.03 0.79 20.34
C PHE A 292 -17.28 2.21 20.82
N GLY A 293 -17.07 2.40 22.09
CA GLY A 293 -17.09 3.72 22.74
C GLY A 293 -18.38 4.02 23.46
N LYS A 294 -18.44 5.18 24.07
CA LYS A 294 -19.64 5.65 24.74
C LYS A 294 -20.66 6.13 23.71
N PRO A 295 -21.92 5.70 23.79
CA PRO A 295 -22.99 6.21 22.95
C PRO A 295 -23.22 7.70 23.23
N VAL A 296 -23.51 8.44 22.19
CA VAL A 296 -23.96 9.84 22.27
C VAL A 296 -25.37 9.89 21.75
N GLN A 297 -26.31 10.24 22.61
CA GLN A 297 -27.69 10.49 22.22
C GLN A 297 -27.78 11.79 21.42
N ARG A 298 -28.45 11.76 20.28
CA ARG A 298 -28.74 12.95 19.48
C ARG A 298 -29.98 12.80 18.65
N THR A 299 -30.59 13.93 18.34
CA THR A 299 -31.68 14.03 17.39
C THR A 299 -31.09 14.03 15.96
N LEU A 300 -31.74 13.30 15.06
CA LEU A 300 -31.37 13.29 13.65
C LEU A 300 -31.81 14.60 12.97
N THR A 301 -31.00 15.08 12.03
CA THR A 301 -31.49 16.13 11.13
C THR A 301 -32.50 15.55 10.15
N LEU A 302 -33.33 16.41 9.55
CA LEU A 302 -34.34 15.97 8.57
C LEU A 302 -33.69 15.20 7.40
N MET A 303 -32.50 15.66 6.91
CA MET A 303 -31.76 14.98 5.84
C MET A 303 -31.28 13.58 6.28
N GLU A 304 -30.73 13.46 7.49
CA GLU A 304 -30.27 12.17 8.03
C GLU A 304 -31.43 11.19 8.20
N GLN A 305 -32.56 11.68 8.75
CA GLN A 305 -33.76 10.87 8.91
C GLN A 305 -34.27 10.37 7.56
N THR A 306 -34.46 11.25 6.58
CA THR A 306 -34.91 10.90 5.23
C THR A 306 -33.98 9.87 4.57
N CYS A 307 -32.68 10.05 4.68
CA CYS A 307 -31.68 9.11 4.11
C CYS A 307 -31.77 7.73 4.77
N ILE A 308 -31.99 7.67 6.09
CA ILE A 308 -32.09 6.40 6.81
C ILE A 308 -33.42 5.71 6.46
N GLU A 309 -34.55 6.42 6.46
CA GLU A 309 -35.85 5.89 6.08
C GLU A 309 -35.87 5.36 4.65
N THR A 310 -35.21 6.07 3.74
CA THR A 310 -35.03 5.61 2.36
C THR A 310 -34.20 4.32 2.29
N LEU A 311 -33.12 4.21 3.07
CA LEU A 311 -32.26 3.01 3.10
C LEU A 311 -33.00 1.81 3.73
N LEU A 312 -33.73 2.03 4.81
CA LEU A 312 -34.40 0.96 5.56
C LEU A 312 -35.74 0.57 4.95
N HIS A 313 -36.38 1.43 4.14
CA HIS A 313 -37.77 1.35 3.69
C HIS A 313 -38.75 1.28 4.85
N GLU A 314 -38.41 1.87 5.99
CA GLU A 314 -39.18 1.89 7.22
C GLU A 314 -39.10 3.30 7.86
N ASN A 315 -40.13 3.73 8.51
CA ASN A 315 -40.10 4.95 9.33
C ASN A 315 -39.29 4.73 10.60
N ILE A 316 -38.59 5.76 11.07
CA ILE A 316 -37.78 5.70 12.27
C ILE A 316 -38.12 6.78 13.28
N LEU A 317 -37.79 6.53 14.55
CA LEU A 317 -37.85 7.57 15.57
C LEU A 317 -36.73 8.58 15.33
N ASN A 318 -36.99 9.85 15.57
CA ASN A 318 -36.01 10.93 15.38
C ASN A 318 -34.87 10.88 16.41
N GLU A 319 -35.02 10.16 17.51
CA GLU A 319 -33.96 9.91 18.48
C GLU A 319 -33.04 8.80 18.03
N SER A 320 -31.74 9.05 18.10
CA SER A 320 -30.70 8.11 17.70
C SER A 320 -29.55 8.06 18.69
N VAL A 321 -28.81 6.97 18.65
CA VAL A 321 -27.58 6.77 19.41
C VAL A 321 -26.40 6.69 18.45
N CYS A 322 -25.47 7.63 18.55
CA CYS A 322 -24.32 7.71 17.67
C CYS A 322 -23.06 7.19 18.33
N TYR A 323 -22.29 6.40 17.60
CA TYR A 323 -20.94 5.94 17.98
C TYR A 323 -19.90 6.40 16.95
N LYS A 324 -18.72 6.72 17.43
CA LYS A 324 -17.63 7.25 16.59
C LYS A 324 -16.67 6.19 16.05
N ARG A 325 -16.77 4.93 16.48
CA ARG A 325 -15.82 3.88 16.12
C ARG A 325 -16.50 2.51 16.07
N PHE A 326 -16.16 1.74 15.03
CA PHE A 326 -16.64 0.38 14.87
C PHE A 326 -15.63 -0.48 14.10
N ILE A 327 -15.74 -1.79 14.22
CA ILE A 327 -15.05 -2.78 13.38
C ILE A 327 -16.12 -3.51 12.58
N PHE A 328 -15.90 -3.60 11.29
CA PHE A 328 -16.71 -4.42 10.39
C PHE A 328 -15.77 -5.33 9.58
N ARG A 329 -16.05 -6.66 9.61
CA ARG A 329 -15.19 -7.69 8.97
C ARG A 329 -13.70 -7.52 9.30
N ASN A 330 -13.37 -7.32 10.56
CA ASN A 330 -12.02 -7.08 11.10
C ASN A 330 -11.33 -5.78 10.65
N VAL A 331 -12.03 -4.91 9.92
CA VAL A 331 -11.51 -3.60 9.53
C VAL A 331 -12.03 -2.53 10.49
N LEU A 332 -11.11 -1.74 11.05
CA LEU A 332 -11.44 -0.64 11.96
C LEU A 332 -11.85 0.61 11.19
N TRP A 333 -13.00 1.15 11.48
CA TRP A 333 -13.54 2.39 10.93
C TRP A 333 -13.81 3.40 12.06
N HIS A 334 -13.75 4.68 11.76
CA HIS A 334 -14.14 5.72 12.71
C HIS A 334 -14.73 6.95 12.01
N ALA A 335 -15.47 7.74 12.76
CA ALA A 335 -16.02 9.01 12.31
C ALA A 335 -14.89 10.05 12.10
N GLU A 336 -15.13 11.05 11.25
CA GLU A 336 -14.18 12.12 10.96
C GLU A 336 -13.75 12.85 12.26
N ASN A 337 -14.69 13.06 13.18
CA ASN A 337 -14.48 13.76 14.45
C ASN A 337 -13.99 12.85 15.59
N TYR A 338 -13.38 11.70 15.28
CA TYR A 338 -12.77 10.84 16.30
C TYR A 338 -11.39 11.35 16.70
N GLU A 339 -11.31 12.04 17.82
CA GLU A 339 -10.15 12.84 18.26
C GLU A 339 -8.92 12.03 18.71
N LYS A 340 -9.09 10.73 19.03
CA LYS A 340 -7.96 9.91 19.53
C LYS A 340 -6.87 9.63 18.49
N PHE A 341 -7.17 9.78 17.20
CA PHE A 341 -6.21 9.59 16.13
C PHE A 341 -5.82 10.91 15.48
N GLN A 342 -4.76 11.55 16.00
CA GLN A 342 -4.27 12.81 15.44
C GLN A 342 -3.53 12.65 14.12
N LYS A 343 -2.78 11.54 13.95
CA LYS A 343 -1.91 11.27 12.78
C LYS A 343 -2.51 10.28 11.78
N ARG A 344 -3.75 9.82 12.00
CA ARG A 344 -4.40 8.79 11.17
C ARG A 344 -5.85 9.10 10.93
N GLN A 345 -6.37 8.62 9.79
CA GLN A 345 -7.76 8.83 9.41
C GLN A 345 -8.34 7.58 8.73
N ASN A 346 -9.39 7.00 9.32
CA ASN A 346 -10.11 5.84 8.79
C ASN A 346 -11.55 6.20 8.39
N SER A 347 -11.82 7.47 8.15
CA SER A 347 -13.18 7.97 7.91
C SER A 347 -13.48 8.22 6.44
N THR A 348 -12.46 8.36 5.58
CA THR A 348 -12.68 8.54 4.14
C THR A 348 -12.74 7.18 3.46
N VAL A 349 -13.83 6.91 2.75
CA VAL A 349 -14.20 5.58 2.28
C VAL A 349 -14.71 5.63 0.85
N LEU A 350 -14.32 4.65 0.05
CA LEU A 350 -14.95 4.29 -1.21
C LEU A 350 -15.99 3.20 -0.94
N LEU A 351 -17.21 3.38 -1.40
CA LEU A 351 -18.28 2.40 -1.35
C LEU A 351 -18.24 1.46 -2.57
N HIS A 352 -18.87 0.29 -2.46
CA HIS A 352 -18.96 -0.67 -3.58
C HIS A 352 -19.64 -0.09 -4.83
N ASN A 353 -20.53 0.89 -4.68
CA ASN A 353 -21.15 1.59 -5.81
C ASN A 353 -20.28 2.71 -6.43
N GLY A 354 -19.05 2.86 -5.97
CA GLY A 354 -18.10 3.85 -6.48
C GLY A 354 -18.23 5.26 -5.88
N MET A 355 -19.12 5.47 -4.91
CA MET A 355 -19.27 6.75 -4.21
C MET A 355 -18.20 6.92 -3.14
N PHE A 356 -17.68 8.13 -2.99
CA PHE A 356 -16.78 8.48 -1.87
C PHE A 356 -17.57 9.18 -0.77
N ILE A 357 -17.34 8.78 0.47
CA ILE A 357 -17.94 9.38 1.66
C ILE A 357 -16.90 9.66 2.75
N ILE A 358 -17.25 10.60 3.64
CA ILE A 358 -16.56 10.74 4.92
C ILE A 358 -17.54 10.30 6.02
N ILE A 359 -17.18 9.28 6.78
CA ILE A 359 -18.02 8.74 7.86
C ILE A 359 -18.24 9.79 8.95
N SER A 360 -19.49 10.13 9.22
CA SER A 360 -19.89 10.99 10.34
C SER A 360 -20.10 10.19 11.63
N GLY A 361 -20.50 8.93 11.52
CA GLY A 361 -20.72 8.01 12.63
C GLY A 361 -21.46 6.75 12.23
N ILE A 362 -21.59 5.82 13.18
CA ILE A 362 -22.53 4.71 13.10
C ILE A 362 -23.69 4.97 14.08
N PHE A 363 -24.90 4.87 13.58
CA PHE A 363 -26.12 5.29 14.26
C PHE A 363 -27.01 4.08 14.54
N GLY A 364 -27.37 3.92 15.81
CA GLY A 364 -28.44 3.02 16.22
C GLY A 364 -29.77 3.79 16.21
N VAL A 365 -30.68 3.37 15.33
CA VAL A 365 -32.02 3.96 15.16
C VAL A 365 -33.10 2.93 15.47
N ARG A 366 -34.24 3.38 15.91
CA ARG A 366 -35.41 2.52 16.19
C ARG A 366 -36.45 2.66 15.09
N THR A 367 -36.89 1.55 14.53
CA THR A 367 -37.92 1.52 13.49
C THR A 367 -39.32 1.58 14.07
N VAL A 368 -40.27 2.12 13.30
CA VAL A 368 -41.70 2.23 13.66
C VAL A 368 -42.49 1.39 12.64
N PRO A 369 -43.49 0.58 13.09
CA PRO A 369 -43.97 0.40 14.45
C PRO A 369 -43.21 -0.64 15.30
N ASN A 370 -42.27 -1.42 14.70
CA ASN A 370 -41.73 -2.64 15.31
C ASN A 370 -40.72 -2.39 16.43
N ASN A 371 -40.26 -1.16 16.62
CA ASN A 371 -39.25 -0.76 17.62
C ASN A 371 -37.94 -1.55 17.58
N TYR A 372 -37.57 -2.09 16.42
CA TYR A 372 -36.25 -2.77 16.23
C TYR A 372 -35.12 -1.76 16.16
N VAL A 373 -33.97 -2.12 16.75
CA VAL A 373 -32.77 -1.31 16.63
C VAL A 373 -32.03 -1.72 15.37
N ARG A 374 -31.77 -0.75 14.48
CA ARG A 374 -30.94 -0.92 13.27
C ARG A 374 -29.70 -0.05 13.38
N TYR A 375 -28.57 -0.58 12.92
CA TYR A 375 -27.31 0.18 12.86
C TYR A 375 -26.98 0.53 11.42
N VAL A 376 -26.86 1.83 11.16
CA VAL A 376 -26.54 2.39 9.85
C VAL A 376 -25.38 3.37 9.98
N ILE A 377 -24.62 3.53 8.92
CA ILE A 377 -23.53 4.51 8.85
C ILE A 377 -24.07 5.74 8.13
N ILE A 378 -23.85 6.91 8.71
CA ILE A 378 -24.09 8.18 8.01
C ILE A 378 -22.74 8.74 7.59
N GLY A 379 -22.65 9.20 6.36
CA GLY A 379 -21.49 9.85 5.81
C GLY A 379 -21.84 11.05 4.94
N LYS A 380 -20.92 12.02 4.86
CA LYS A 380 -20.99 13.16 3.94
C LYS A 380 -20.46 12.71 2.58
N ILE A 381 -21.17 13.06 1.52
CA ILE A 381 -20.80 12.70 0.15
C ILE A 381 -19.64 13.57 -0.31
N LEU A 382 -18.67 12.93 -0.97
CA LEU A 382 -17.58 13.58 -1.69
C LEU A 382 -17.83 13.43 -3.18
N ASN A 383 -18.15 14.54 -3.86
CA ASN A 383 -18.33 14.54 -5.30
C ASN A 383 -16.97 14.58 -6.00
N ARG A 384 -16.79 13.70 -6.99
CA ARG A 384 -15.61 13.72 -7.85
C ARG A 384 -15.62 14.99 -8.69
N VAL A 385 -14.45 15.57 -8.84
CA VAL A 385 -14.20 16.67 -9.77
C VAL A 385 -13.40 16.09 -10.94
N ASP A 386 -13.83 16.38 -12.17
CA ASP A 386 -13.17 15.89 -13.38
C ASP A 386 -11.90 16.70 -13.68
N VAL A 387 -10.93 16.56 -12.79
CA VAL A 387 -9.60 17.15 -12.91
C VAL A 387 -8.58 16.06 -12.68
N GLU A 388 -7.64 15.93 -13.61
CA GLU A 388 -6.53 15.00 -13.50
C GLU A 388 -5.33 15.64 -12.78
N ILE A 389 -4.76 14.91 -11.80
CA ILE A 389 -3.51 15.31 -11.14
C ILE A 389 -2.37 15.37 -12.15
N CYS A 390 -2.35 14.46 -13.11
CA CYS A 390 -1.36 14.42 -14.17
C CYS A 390 -2.05 14.09 -15.51
N LYS A 391 -2.19 15.09 -16.38
CA LYS A 391 -2.67 14.91 -17.75
C LYS A 391 -1.57 14.37 -18.64
N THR A 392 -1.85 13.26 -19.33
CA THR A 392 -1.00 12.73 -20.40
C THR A 392 -1.69 12.89 -21.75
N ASN A 393 -0.93 12.82 -22.82
CA ASN A 393 -1.51 12.81 -24.17
C ASN A 393 -2.15 11.47 -24.56
N ASN A 394 -2.00 10.45 -23.71
CA ASN A 394 -2.56 9.14 -23.90
C ASN A 394 -3.75 8.93 -22.95
N PRO A 395 -4.99 8.81 -23.43
CA PRO A 395 -6.18 8.69 -22.59
C PRO A 395 -6.21 7.38 -21.77
N THR A 396 -5.44 6.38 -22.14
CA THR A 396 -5.35 5.13 -21.36
C THR A 396 -4.49 5.31 -20.09
N LEU A 397 -3.66 6.36 -20.05
CA LEU A 397 -2.79 6.70 -18.91
C LEU A 397 -3.39 7.84 -18.12
N SER A 398 -4.54 7.63 -17.50
CA SER A 398 -5.22 8.64 -16.68
C SER A 398 -4.88 8.48 -15.21
N SER A 399 -4.51 9.59 -14.56
CA SER A 399 -4.30 9.63 -13.10
C SER A 399 -5.62 9.39 -12.34
N ASN A 400 -6.76 9.68 -12.95
CA ASN A 400 -8.09 9.46 -12.36
C ASN A 400 -8.42 7.97 -12.12
N ARG A 401 -7.59 7.05 -12.59
CA ARG A 401 -7.72 5.63 -12.26
C ARG A 401 -7.39 5.34 -10.78
N PHE A 402 -6.47 6.08 -10.18
CA PHE A 402 -5.97 5.83 -8.82
C PHE A 402 -6.12 7.02 -7.88
N PHE A 403 -6.15 8.22 -8.44
CA PHE A 403 -6.19 9.48 -7.71
C PHE A 403 -7.44 10.24 -8.11
N HIS A 404 -8.25 10.64 -7.13
CA HIS A 404 -9.48 11.37 -7.37
C HIS A 404 -9.44 12.70 -6.62
N ILE A 405 -9.68 13.78 -7.33
CA ILE A 405 -9.97 15.07 -6.72
C ILE A 405 -11.44 15.04 -6.34
N THR A 406 -11.74 15.35 -5.09
CA THR A 406 -13.12 15.37 -4.59
C THR A 406 -13.41 16.68 -3.88
N ARG A 407 -14.66 17.13 -3.99
CA ARG A 407 -15.19 18.29 -3.25
C ARG A 407 -16.19 17.78 -2.20
N MET A 408 -16.06 18.28 -0.98
CA MET A 408 -17.04 17.99 0.07
C MET A 408 -18.37 18.66 -0.29
N THR A 409 -19.46 17.95 -0.02
CA THR A 409 -20.83 18.47 -0.17
C THR A 409 -21.52 18.51 1.20
N ASP A 410 -22.61 19.25 1.29
CA ASP A 410 -23.48 19.24 2.45
C ASP A 410 -24.45 18.05 2.44
N SER A 411 -24.48 17.29 1.34
CA SER A 411 -25.34 16.13 1.19
C SER A 411 -24.81 14.96 2.03
N VAL A 412 -25.72 14.28 2.68
CA VAL A 412 -25.46 13.08 3.49
C VAL A 412 -26.06 11.85 2.83
N VAL A 413 -25.53 10.70 3.17
CA VAL A 413 -26.05 9.39 2.77
C VAL A 413 -26.02 8.43 3.95
N ALA A 414 -27.04 7.58 4.04
CA ALA A 414 -27.05 6.45 4.94
C ALA A 414 -26.66 5.18 4.17
N VAL A 415 -25.81 4.35 4.76
CA VAL A 415 -25.34 3.10 4.15
C VAL A 415 -25.25 1.99 5.21
N PHE A 416 -25.41 0.74 4.78
CA PHE A 416 -25.09 -0.40 5.63
C PHE A 416 -23.56 -0.64 5.69
N PRO A 417 -23.04 -1.25 6.75
CA PRO A 417 -21.61 -1.55 6.87
C PRO A 417 -21.04 -2.40 5.73
N ASP A 418 -21.83 -3.26 5.11
CA ASP A 418 -21.43 -4.11 3.99
C ASP A 418 -21.25 -3.35 2.67
N MET A 419 -21.74 -2.12 2.58
CA MET A 419 -21.49 -1.24 1.44
C MET A 419 -20.09 -0.60 1.46
N LEU A 420 -19.36 -0.68 2.58
CA LEU A 420 -18.00 -0.18 2.68
C LEU A 420 -17.06 -1.08 1.87
N ASN A 421 -16.32 -0.51 0.92
CA ASN A 421 -15.34 -1.23 0.10
C ASN A 421 -13.91 -1.05 0.64
N SER A 422 -13.38 0.17 0.56
CA SER A 422 -11.99 0.43 0.93
C SER A 422 -11.82 1.80 1.57
N LYS A 423 -10.79 1.90 2.42
CA LYS A 423 -10.33 3.19 2.95
C LYS A 423 -9.52 3.93 1.91
N CYS A 424 -9.67 5.24 1.89
CA CYS A 424 -8.92 6.12 1.03
C CYS A 424 -7.89 6.92 1.83
N VAL A 425 -6.74 7.16 1.23
CA VAL A 425 -5.80 8.15 1.75
C VAL A 425 -6.34 9.52 1.36
N LYS A 426 -6.84 10.28 2.35
CA LYS A 426 -7.28 11.65 2.16
C LYS A 426 -6.07 12.58 2.23
N ILE A 427 -5.83 13.31 1.16
CA ILE A 427 -4.80 14.33 1.10
C ILE A 427 -5.51 15.67 0.94
N LEU A 428 -5.30 16.55 1.89
CA LEU A 428 -5.82 17.92 1.81
C LEU A 428 -4.94 18.68 0.82
N TYR A 429 -5.52 19.05 -0.31
CA TYR A 429 -4.86 19.77 -1.36
C TYR A 429 -5.66 21.04 -1.65
N ASP A 430 -5.03 22.17 -1.38
CA ASP A 430 -5.56 23.46 -1.82
C ASP A 430 -5.26 23.58 -3.32
N ILE A 431 -6.26 23.33 -4.15
CA ILE A 431 -6.16 23.63 -5.58
C ILE A 431 -6.19 25.14 -5.69
N VAL A 432 -5.03 25.77 -5.68
CA VAL A 432 -4.91 27.15 -6.13
C VAL A 432 -5.06 27.10 -7.65
N TYR A 433 -6.25 27.41 -8.13
CA TYR A 433 -6.43 27.75 -9.53
C TYR A 433 -5.59 29.02 -9.76
N GLY A 434 -4.43 28.86 -10.38
CA GLY A 434 -3.73 29.98 -10.97
C GLY A 434 -4.60 30.60 -12.08
N PRO A 435 -4.42 31.87 -12.36
CA PRO A 435 -5.20 32.62 -13.35
C PRO A 435 -5.11 32.03 -14.74
#